data_de3dc42d0f53f6ba0f60e3d4757c1ea5
#
_entry.id   de3dc42d0f53f6ba0f60e3d4757c1ea5
#
_cell.length_a   1.000
_cell.length_b   1.000
_cell.length_c   1.000
_cell.angle_alpha   90.00
_cell.angle_beta   90.00
_cell.angle_gamma   90.00
#
_symmetry.space_group_name_H-M   'P 1'
#
loop_
_entity.id
_entity.type
_entity.pdbx_description
1 polymer ?
#
loop_
_entity_poly.entity_id
_entity_poly.type
_entity_poly.pdbx_seq_one_letter_code
_entity_poly.pdbx_strand_id
1 'polypeptide(L)'
;TKYLLQKKPKITVLELDRASVAYLHETFPLEHIKLDTTKKHFEIIEGDFLKKEIQEIFNKEQVAIIGNFPYNISTQIVFKAIENREFVPEFAGMFQKEVAMRIAEKPGSKVYGILSVLTQAFFDVEYLFTVPPTVFNPPPKVDSGVIRFVRKKDFSLPVDEKLFFRVVKTAFNQRRKMLRSSLKSFNLSNSLKEEQIFTKRPEQLSVREFILLTQKLADHGI
;
A
#
# COMPACT_ATOMS: atom_id res chain seq x y z
N THR A 1 -11.65 -11.70 12.15
CA THR A 1 -12.60 -12.68 11.59
C THR A 1 -13.92 -12.68 12.35
N LYS A 2 -13.94 -12.93 13.68
CA LYS A 2 -15.15 -13.03 14.51
C LYS A 2 -16.18 -11.91 14.28
N TYR A 3 -15.76 -10.65 14.34
CA TYR A 3 -16.67 -9.50 14.19
C TYR A 3 -17.13 -9.28 12.74
N LEU A 4 -16.32 -9.65 11.78
CA LEU A 4 -16.70 -9.58 10.36
C LEU A 4 -17.78 -10.62 10.04
N LEU A 5 -17.64 -11.85 10.54
CA LEU A 5 -18.63 -12.91 10.35
C LEU A 5 -20.02 -12.55 10.88
N GLN A 6 -20.09 -11.76 11.97
CA GLN A 6 -21.37 -11.27 12.50
C GLN A 6 -22.12 -10.34 11.53
N LYS A 7 -21.40 -9.67 10.62
CA LYS A 7 -21.97 -8.78 9.61
C LYS A 7 -22.34 -9.50 8.30
N LYS A 8 -22.08 -10.80 8.22
CA LYS A 8 -22.38 -11.68 7.08
C LYS A 8 -21.80 -11.27 5.71
N PRO A 9 -20.62 -10.63 5.61
CA PRO A 9 -19.97 -10.44 4.31
C PRO A 9 -19.38 -11.75 3.81
N LYS A 10 -19.09 -11.84 2.50
CA LYS A 10 -18.23 -12.89 1.96
C LYS A 10 -16.81 -12.67 2.48
N ILE A 11 -16.22 -13.63 3.17
CA ILE A 11 -14.89 -13.53 3.78
C ILE A 11 -14.02 -14.65 3.29
N THR A 12 -12.84 -14.31 2.76
CA THR A 12 -11.75 -15.25 2.55
C THR A 12 -10.61 -14.89 3.50
N VAL A 13 -10.20 -15.81 4.33
CA VAL A 13 -9.02 -15.66 5.19
C VAL A 13 -7.85 -16.30 4.49
N LEU A 14 -6.77 -15.55 4.31
CA LEU A 14 -5.51 -16.04 3.78
C LEU A 14 -4.47 -16.02 4.90
N GLU A 15 -3.96 -17.18 5.28
CA GLU A 15 -3.03 -17.36 6.40
C GLU A 15 -1.89 -18.31 6.00
N LEU A 16 -0.66 -17.97 6.38
CA LEU A 16 0.53 -18.75 6.09
C LEU A 16 0.87 -19.73 7.22
N ASP A 17 0.62 -19.31 8.47
CA ASP A 17 0.95 -20.12 9.64
C ASP A 17 -0.04 -21.27 9.84
N ARG A 18 0.45 -22.50 9.75
CA ARG A 18 -0.36 -23.71 9.86
C ARG A 18 -1.07 -23.86 11.19
N ALA A 19 -0.45 -23.40 12.28
CA ALA A 19 -1.09 -23.45 13.60
C ALA A 19 -2.28 -22.48 13.66
N SER A 20 -2.12 -21.29 13.08
CA SER A 20 -3.20 -20.32 12.94
C SER A 20 -4.31 -20.82 12.00
N VAL A 21 -3.98 -21.49 10.90
CA VAL A 21 -4.96 -22.14 10.00
C VAL A 21 -5.76 -23.20 10.75
N ALA A 22 -5.10 -24.09 11.51
CA ALA A 22 -5.78 -25.12 12.32
C ALA A 22 -6.71 -24.49 13.35
N TYR A 23 -6.26 -23.47 14.08
CA TYR A 23 -7.07 -22.72 15.03
C TYR A 23 -8.30 -22.05 14.38
N LEU A 24 -8.14 -21.52 13.17
CA LEU A 24 -9.26 -20.91 12.45
C LEU A 24 -10.32 -21.95 12.06
N HIS A 25 -9.91 -23.13 11.61
CA HIS A 25 -10.85 -24.23 11.30
C HIS A 25 -11.58 -24.73 12.55
N GLU A 26 -10.89 -24.85 13.69
CA GLU A 26 -11.48 -25.25 14.95
C GLU A 26 -12.45 -24.21 15.52
N THR A 27 -12.02 -22.92 15.47
CA THR A 27 -12.80 -21.83 16.08
C THR A 27 -14.00 -21.40 15.23
N PHE A 28 -13.89 -21.52 13.90
CA PHE A 28 -14.92 -21.14 12.94
C PHE A 28 -15.27 -22.30 12.00
N PRO A 29 -15.83 -23.39 12.51
CA PRO A 29 -16.20 -24.54 11.68
C PRO A 29 -17.25 -24.10 10.65
N LEU A 30 -16.98 -24.42 9.40
CA LEU A 30 -17.83 -24.05 8.24
C LEU A 30 -19.27 -24.51 8.40
N GLU A 31 -19.47 -25.63 9.11
CA GLU A 31 -20.79 -26.25 9.39
C GLU A 31 -21.70 -25.39 10.30
N HIS A 32 -21.09 -24.55 11.17
CA HIS A 32 -21.82 -23.71 12.13
C HIS A 32 -22.08 -22.29 11.60
N ILE A 33 -21.43 -21.91 10.52
CA ILE A 33 -21.71 -20.65 9.86
C ILE A 33 -22.95 -20.85 8.99
N LYS A 34 -24.14 -20.57 9.54
CA LYS A 34 -25.43 -20.63 8.80
C LYS A 34 -25.36 -19.72 7.60
N LEU A 35 -25.05 -20.30 6.46
CA LEU A 35 -24.90 -19.64 5.18
C LEU A 35 -26.15 -19.94 4.35
N ASP A 36 -26.62 -18.94 3.63
CA ASP A 36 -27.52 -19.14 2.52
C ASP A 36 -26.84 -20.12 1.55
N THR A 37 -27.46 -21.24 1.27
CA THR A 37 -26.89 -22.46 0.66
C THR A 37 -26.34 -22.27 -0.74
N THR A 38 -26.44 -21.08 -1.31
CA THR A 38 -26.05 -20.79 -2.70
C THR A 38 -24.68 -20.11 -2.86
N LYS A 39 -24.06 -19.57 -1.79
CA LYS A 39 -22.74 -18.91 -1.87
C LYS A 39 -21.91 -19.21 -0.62
N LYS A 40 -20.69 -19.73 -0.78
CA LYS A 40 -19.70 -19.81 0.30
C LYS A 40 -19.40 -18.40 0.79
N HIS A 41 -19.77 -18.07 2.04
CA HIS A 41 -19.51 -16.77 2.64
C HIS A 41 -18.23 -16.73 3.47
N PHE A 42 -17.64 -17.89 3.78
CA PHE A 42 -16.40 -18.02 4.53
C PHE A 42 -15.51 -19.10 3.95
N GLU A 43 -14.24 -18.75 3.71
CA GLU A 43 -13.22 -19.65 3.19
C GLU A 43 -11.91 -19.37 3.89
N ILE A 44 -11.12 -20.42 4.18
CA ILE A 44 -9.76 -20.31 4.70
C ILE A 44 -8.82 -20.90 3.67
N ILE A 45 -7.83 -20.13 3.25
CA ILE A 45 -6.80 -20.51 2.29
C ILE A 45 -5.45 -20.49 3.00
N GLU A 46 -4.80 -21.64 3.12
CA GLU A 46 -3.40 -21.71 3.54
C GLU A 46 -2.51 -21.18 2.41
N GLY A 47 -1.71 -20.16 2.69
CA GLY A 47 -0.78 -19.63 1.70
C GLY A 47 -0.18 -18.28 2.01
N ASP A 48 0.87 -17.95 1.25
CA ASP A 48 1.58 -16.69 1.34
C ASP A 48 0.85 -15.63 0.53
N PHE A 49 0.38 -14.56 1.21
CA PHE A 49 -0.33 -13.44 0.58
C PHE A 49 0.48 -12.81 -0.56
N LEU A 50 1.81 -12.74 -0.43
CA LEU A 50 2.65 -12.13 -1.46
C LEU A 50 2.75 -12.96 -2.74
N LYS A 51 2.57 -14.29 -2.64
CA LYS A 51 2.67 -15.22 -3.76
C LYS A 51 1.34 -15.54 -4.43
N LYS A 52 0.22 -15.27 -3.74
CA LYS A 52 -1.12 -15.55 -4.29
C LYS A 52 -1.58 -14.41 -5.18
N GLU A 53 -2.21 -14.76 -6.30
CA GLU A 53 -2.82 -13.78 -7.20
C GLU A 53 -4.24 -13.45 -6.75
N ILE A 54 -4.47 -12.20 -6.34
CA ILE A 54 -5.76 -11.72 -5.82
C ILE A 54 -6.86 -11.92 -6.88
N GLN A 55 -6.55 -11.64 -8.13
CA GLN A 55 -7.47 -11.78 -9.25
C GLN A 55 -7.97 -13.21 -9.45
N GLU A 56 -7.10 -14.20 -9.21
CA GLU A 56 -7.45 -15.63 -9.34
C GLU A 56 -8.31 -16.09 -8.17
N ILE A 57 -7.95 -15.71 -6.93
CA ILE A 57 -8.71 -16.08 -5.73
C ILE A 57 -10.14 -15.57 -5.80
N PHE A 58 -10.34 -14.36 -6.30
CA PHE A 58 -11.62 -13.67 -6.27
C PHE A 58 -12.31 -13.58 -7.65
N ASN A 59 -11.85 -14.36 -8.65
CA ASN A 59 -12.41 -14.37 -9.99
C ASN A 59 -12.60 -12.96 -10.59
N LYS A 60 -11.62 -12.09 -10.39
CA LYS A 60 -11.62 -10.67 -10.78
C LYS A 60 -12.72 -9.81 -10.12
N GLU A 61 -13.38 -10.32 -9.07
CA GLU A 61 -14.25 -9.49 -8.23
C GLU A 61 -13.46 -8.49 -7.41
N GLN A 62 -14.07 -7.36 -7.08
CA GLN A 62 -13.47 -6.38 -6.17
C GLN A 62 -13.57 -6.86 -4.73
N VAL A 63 -12.48 -6.67 -3.98
CA VAL A 63 -12.37 -7.12 -2.59
C VAL A 63 -11.75 -6.03 -1.71
N ALA A 64 -12.25 -5.88 -0.49
CA ALA A 64 -11.57 -5.12 0.53
C ALA A 64 -10.57 -6.02 1.26
N ILE A 65 -9.37 -5.53 1.50
CA ILE A 65 -8.33 -6.23 2.25
C ILE A 65 -8.25 -5.62 3.64
N ILE A 66 -8.28 -6.48 4.66
CA ILE A 66 -8.02 -6.08 6.05
C ILE A 66 -7.06 -7.07 6.71
N GLY A 67 -6.02 -6.58 7.39
CA GLY A 67 -5.05 -7.47 8.01
C GLY A 67 -4.19 -6.86 9.10
N ASN A 68 -3.73 -7.76 9.98
CA ASN A 68 -2.60 -7.53 10.86
C ASN A 68 -1.38 -8.15 10.18
N PHE A 69 -0.58 -7.32 9.52
CA PHE A 69 0.51 -7.80 8.67
C PHE A 69 1.83 -7.92 9.42
N PRO A 70 2.66 -8.94 9.10
CA PRO A 70 4.01 -9.03 9.63
C PRO A 70 4.83 -7.79 9.25
N TYR A 71 5.55 -7.20 10.22
CA TYR A 71 6.26 -5.93 10.02
C TYR A 71 7.37 -6.00 8.97
N ASN A 72 8.05 -7.13 8.86
CA ASN A 72 9.16 -7.33 7.92
C ASN A 72 8.75 -7.33 6.45
N ILE A 73 7.46 -7.50 6.14
CA ILE A 73 6.94 -7.50 4.76
C ILE A 73 5.97 -6.33 4.49
N SER A 74 5.89 -5.36 5.39
CA SER A 74 4.95 -4.23 5.30
C SER A 74 5.01 -3.51 3.94
N THR A 75 6.22 -3.24 3.45
CA THR A 75 6.43 -2.57 2.16
C THR A 75 5.90 -3.39 0.99
N GLN A 76 6.16 -4.71 0.97
CA GLN A 76 5.66 -5.61 -0.08
C GLN A 76 4.13 -5.69 -0.08
N ILE A 77 3.51 -5.72 1.10
CA ILE A 77 2.05 -5.71 1.25
C ILE A 77 1.44 -4.45 0.62
N VAL A 78 2.03 -3.27 0.91
CA VAL A 78 1.57 -2.00 0.33
C VAL A 78 1.73 -2.00 -1.19
N PHE A 79 2.87 -2.47 -1.71
CA PHE A 79 3.06 -2.57 -3.17
C PHE A 79 2.07 -3.54 -3.80
N LYS A 80 1.80 -4.68 -3.18
CA LYS A 80 0.79 -5.62 -3.69
C LYS A 80 -0.61 -5.00 -3.74
N ALA A 81 -0.99 -4.18 -2.76
CA ALA A 81 -2.24 -3.42 -2.82
C ALA A 81 -2.26 -2.42 -3.99
N ILE A 82 -1.15 -1.71 -4.24
CA ILE A 82 -1.02 -0.77 -5.36
C ILE A 82 -1.10 -1.50 -6.71
N GLU A 83 -0.41 -2.62 -6.86
CA GLU A 83 -0.39 -3.43 -8.09
C GLU A 83 -1.77 -4.04 -8.41
N ASN A 84 -2.53 -4.39 -7.37
CA ASN A 84 -3.87 -4.96 -7.50
C ASN A 84 -5.00 -3.94 -7.31
N ARG A 85 -4.73 -2.65 -7.41
CA ARG A 85 -5.69 -1.57 -7.11
C ARG A 85 -6.99 -1.65 -7.92
N GLU A 86 -6.98 -2.25 -9.11
CA GLU A 86 -8.21 -2.47 -9.90
C GLU A 86 -9.22 -3.34 -9.15
N PHE A 87 -8.72 -4.32 -8.39
CA PHE A 87 -9.53 -5.28 -7.64
C PHE A 87 -9.63 -4.93 -6.14
N VAL A 88 -8.81 -4.00 -5.66
CA VAL A 88 -8.74 -3.60 -4.25
C VAL A 88 -9.20 -2.14 -4.08
N PRO A 89 -10.52 -1.89 -4.00
CA PRO A 89 -11.06 -0.54 -3.77
C PRO A 89 -10.77 -0.03 -2.36
N GLU A 90 -10.57 -0.93 -1.39
CA GLU A 90 -10.31 -0.56 -0.01
C GLU A 90 -9.31 -1.53 0.64
N PHE A 91 -8.37 -0.96 1.38
CA PHE A 91 -7.38 -1.69 2.14
C PHE A 91 -7.28 -1.08 3.54
N ALA A 92 -7.27 -1.91 4.57
CA ALA A 92 -6.96 -1.49 5.93
C ALA A 92 -5.93 -2.44 6.53
N GLY A 93 -4.93 -1.90 7.21
CA GLY A 93 -3.86 -2.72 7.75
C GLY A 93 -3.20 -2.12 8.98
N MET A 94 -2.68 -3.01 9.81
CA MET A 94 -1.85 -2.65 10.94
C MET A 94 -0.37 -2.91 10.58
N PHE A 95 0.46 -1.88 10.79
CA PHE A 95 1.89 -1.86 10.52
C PHE A 95 2.65 -1.30 11.72
N GLN A 96 3.98 -1.33 11.67
CA GLN A 96 4.75 -0.50 12.60
C GLN A 96 4.32 0.97 12.45
N LYS A 97 4.15 1.67 13.57
CA LYS A 97 3.66 3.07 13.60
C LYS A 97 4.45 3.97 12.65
N GLU A 98 5.78 3.84 12.63
CA GLU A 98 6.63 4.64 11.74
C GLU A 98 6.31 4.40 10.26
N VAL A 99 6.05 3.15 9.86
CA VAL A 99 5.68 2.79 8.49
C VAL A 99 4.30 3.34 8.15
N ALA A 100 3.33 3.16 9.03
CA ALA A 100 1.97 3.67 8.87
C ALA A 100 1.96 5.21 8.72
N MET A 101 2.68 5.93 9.61
CA MET A 101 2.83 7.38 9.53
C MET A 101 3.50 7.81 8.22
N ARG A 102 4.55 7.10 7.79
CA ARG A 102 5.25 7.40 6.53
C ARG A 102 4.33 7.31 5.33
N ILE A 103 3.46 6.30 5.27
CA ILE A 103 2.53 6.13 4.15
C ILE A 103 1.49 7.26 4.11
N ALA A 104 0.99 7.69 5.28
CA ALA A 104 -0.03 8.73 5.40
C ALA A 104 0.51 10.17 5.37
N GLU A 105 1.84 10.34 5.41
CA GLU A 105 2.48 11.64 5.58
C GLU A 105 2.31 12.56 4.37
N LYS A 106 2.30 13.87 4.62
CA LYS A 106 2.16 14.92 3.61
C LYS A 106 3.52 15.41 3.11
N PRO A 107 3.59 16.02 1.92
CA PRO A 107 4.80 16.66 1.41
C PRO A 107 5.39 17.68 2.39
N GLY A 108 6.72 17.81 2.40
CA GLY A 108 7.47 18.74 3.26
C GLY A 108 7.97 18.12 4.57
N SER A 109 7.46 16.98 4.97
CA SER A 109 7.89 16.28 6.18
C SER A 109 9.14 15.42 5.95
N LYS A 110 9.95 15.25 7.03
CA LYS A 110 11.09 14.32 7.03
C LYS A 110 10.67 12.85 6.90
N VAL A 111 9.43 12.52 7.16
CA VAL A 111 8.89 11.15 7.11
C VAL A 111 8.33 10.81 5.73
N TYR A 112 7.87 11.82 4.99
CA TYR A 112 7.36 11.67 3.62
C TYR A 112 8.40 11.02 2.70
N GLY A 113 7.99 10.03 1.90
CA GLY A 113 8.92 9.25 1.09
C GLY A 113 8.26 8.48 -0.05
N ILE A 114 8.98 7.50 -0.59
CA ILE A 114 8.52 6.68 -1.72
C ILE A 114 7.14 6.08 -1.48
N LEU A 115 6.93 5.46 -0.31
CA LEU A 115 5.64 4.84 0.04
C LEU A 115 4.51 5.87 0.10
N SER A 116 4.79 7.08 0.63
CA SER A 116 3.80 8.16 0.65
C SER A 116 3.34 8.52 -0.76
N VAL A 117 4.31 8.81 -1.66
CA VAL A 117 4.02 9.23 -3.03
C VAL A 117 3.29 8.14 -3.80
N LEU A 118 3.83 6.91 -3.80
CA LEU A 118 3.30 5.82 -4.61
C LEU A 118 1.92 5.36 -4.13
N THR A 119 1.68 5.31 -2.81
CA THR A 119 0.35 4.95 -2.29
C THR A 119 -0.66 6.06 -2.57
N GLN A 120 -0.30 7.31 -2.26
CA GLN A 120 -1.19 8.46 -2.42
C GLN A 120 -1.43 8.85 -3.88
N ALA A 121 -0.66 8.31 -4.83
CA ALA A 121 -0.95 8.45 -6.25
C ALA A 121 -2.29 7.79 -6.61
N PHE A 122 -2.63 6.66 -5.98
CA PHE A 122 -3.78 5.83 -6.34
C PHE A 122 -4.86 5.77 -5.26
N PHE A 123 -4.50 6.03 -3.99
CA PHE A 123 -5.40 5.93 -2.85
C PHE A 123 -5.42 7.22 -2.03
N ASP A 124 -6.56 7.50 -1.43
CA ASP A 124 -6.66 8.39 -0.30
C ASP A 124 -6.28 7.60 0.95
N VAL A 125 -5.32 8.12 1.73
CA VAL A 125 -4.72 7.42 2.86
C VAL A 125 -5.09 8.12 4.15
N GLU A 126 -5.57 7.35 5.11
CA GLU A 126 -5.95 7.81 6.44
C GLU A 126 -5.21 7.03 7.52
N TYR A 127 -4.53 7.73 8.44
CA TYR A 127 -4.01 7.15 9.66
C TYR A 127 -5.13 7.13 10.70
N LEU A 128 -5.60 5.94 11.08
CA LEU A 128 -6.78 5.80 11.92
C LEU A 128 -6.44 5.97 13.41
N PHE A 129 -5.55 5.11 13.93
CA PHE A 129 -5.14 5.14 15.34
C PHE A 129 -3.85 4.36 15.60
N THR A 130 -3.28 4.61 16.77
CA THR A 130 -2.11 3.88 17.29
C THR A 130 -2.55 2.74 18.20
N VAL A 131 -1.85 1.61 18.12
CA VAL A 131 -2.04 0.44 19.00
C VAL A 131 -0.75 0.24 19.80
N PRO A 132 -0.80 0.32 21.15
CA PRO A 132 0.40 0.16 21.97
C PRO A 132 0.84 -1.31 22.04
N PRO A 133 2.12 -1.59 22.31
CA PRO A 133 2.65 -2.96 22.42
C PRO A 133 1.96 -3.83 23.46
N THR A 134 1.44 -3.21 24.51
CA THR A 134 0.84 -3.90 25.67
C THR A 134 -0.41 -4.73 25.36
N VAL A 135 -1.03 -4.51 24.19
CA VAL A 135 -2.22 -5.29 23.77
C VAL A 135 -1.88 -6.59 23.07
N PHE A 136 -0.58 -6.84 22.82
CA PHE A 136 -0.10 -8.04 22.12
C PHE A 136 0.54 -9.03 23.09
N ASN A 137 0.47 -10.31 22.76
CA ASN A 137 1.17 -11.37 23.47
C ASN A 137 1.84 -12.34 22.45
N PRO A 138 3.19 -12.36 22.33
CA PRO A 138 4.15 -11.47 23.01
C PRO A 138 4.09 -10.02 22.47
N PRO A 139 4.48 -9.02 23.30
CA PRO A 139 4.45 -7.63 22.89
C PRO A 139 5.56 -7.32 21.88
N PRO A 140 5.28 -6.58 20.80
CA PRO A 140 6.30 -6.07 19.89
C PRO A 140 7.15 -4.99 20.57
N LYS A 141 8.30 -4.64 19.97
CA LYS A 141 9.21 -3.62 20.52
C LYS A 141 8.76 -2.17 20.26
N VAL A 142 7.77 -1.98 19.39
CA VAL A 142 7.33 -0.66 18.90
C VAL A 142 5.81 -0.58 18.85
N ASP A 143 5.29 0.64 18.87
CA ASP A 143 3.87 0.90 18.61
C ASP A 143 3.48 0.43 17.20
N SER A 144 2.24 0.04 17.04
CA SER A 144 1.60 -0.20 15.75
C SER A 144 0.74 0.99 15.34
N GLY A 145 0.55 1.17 14.04
CA GLY A 145 -0.39 2.13 13.48
C GLY A 145 -1.37 1.42 12.54
N VAL A 146 -2.62 1.76 12.66
CA VAL A 146 -3.66 1.27 11.74
C VAL A 146 -3.93 2.34 10.70
N ILE A 147 -3.88 1.96 9.43
CA ILE A 147 -4.10 2.83 8.28
C ILE A 147 -5.18 2.26 7.38
N ARG A 148 -5.84 3.15 6.67
CA ARG A 148 -6.84 2.83 5.65
C ARG A 148 -6.47 3.49 4.33
N PHE A 149 -6.64 2.76 3.24
CA PHE A 149 -6.53 3.25 1.87
C PHE A 149 -7.90 3.12 1.22
N VAL A 150 -8.37 4.18 0.60
CA VAL A 150 -9.56 4.17 -0.25
C VAL A 150 -9.11 4.53 -1.65
N ARG A 151 -9.36 3.65 -2.62
CA ARG A 151 -8.97 3.88 -4.01
C ARG A 151 -9.65 5.12 -4.54
N LYS A 152 -8.89 6.00 -5.19
CA LYS A 152 -9.42 7.18 -5.86
C LYS A 152 -10.36 6.77 -7.00
N LYS A 153 -11.29 7.64 -7.35
CA LYS A 153 -12.19 7.41 -8.50
C LYS A 153 -11.39 7.33 -9.80
N ASP A 154 -10.48 8.28 -9.99
CA ASP A 154 -9.48 8.24 -11.03
C ASP A 154 -8.16 7.74 -10.42
N PHE A 155 -7.87 6.47 -10.63
CA PHE A 155 -6.68 5.78 -10.16
C PHE A 155 -5.72 5.42 -11.31
N SER A 156 -5.95 5.98 -12.49
CA SER A 156 -5.00 5.98 -13.60
C SER A 156 -4.07 7.19 -13.51
N LEU A 157 -2.85 7.04 -13.99
CA LEU A 157 -1.92 8.16 -14.08
C LEU A 157 -1.97 8.74 -15.51
N PRO A 158 -1.94 10.07 -15.68
CA PRO A 158 -1.85 10.70 -17.00
C PRO A 158 -0.43 10.62 -17.61
N VAL A 159 0.42 9.75 -17.10
CA VAL A 159 1.81 9.51 -17.51
C VAL A 159 2.12 8.01 -17.49
N ASP A 160 3.20 7.59 -18.15
CA ASP A 160 3.67 6.21 -18.05
C ASP A 160 3.96 5.84 -16.59
N GLU A 161 3.30 4.82 -16.09
CA GLU A 161 3.39 4.40 -14.69
C GLU A 161 4.77 3.87 -14.34
N LYS A 162 5.44 3.15 -15.25
CA LYS A 162 6.78 2.62 -15.02
C LYS A 162 7.79 3.75 -14.90
N LEU A 163 7.65 4.77 -15.74
CA LEU A 163 8.47 5.98 -15.67
C LEU A 163 8.21 6.73 -14.36
N PHE A 164 6.95 6.93 -13.97
CA PHE A 164 6.58 7.57 -12.70
C PHE A 164 7.22 6.87 -11.50
N PHE A 165 7.10 5.54 -11.41
CA PHE A 165 7.72 4.75 -10.34
C PHE A 165 9.25 4.91 -10.34
N ARG A 166 9.88 4.88 -11.52
CA ARG A 166 11.33 5.06 -11.67
C ARG A 166 11.77 6.45 -11.22
N VAL A 167 11.04 7.50 -11.62
CA VAL A 167 11.31 8.89 -11.23
C VAL A 167 11.23 9.05 -9.71
N VAL A 168 10.14 8.60 -9.09
CA VAL A 168 9.95 8.69 -7.63
C VAL A 168 11.06 7.94 -6.89
N LYS A 169 11.33 6.68 -7.24
CA LYS A 169 12.38 5.88 -6.60
C LYS A 169 13.75 6.53 -6.74
N THR A 170 14.11 7.00 -7.94
CA THR A 170 15.41 7.63 -8.21
C THR A 170 15.57 8.94 -7.45
N ALA A 171 14.53 9.78 -7.41
CA ALA A 171 14.54 11.02 -6.66
C ALA A 171 14.83 10.80 -5.17
N PHE A 172 14.15 9.84 -4.55
CA PHE A 172 14.32 9.55 -3.13
C PHE A 172 15.60 8.76 -2.77
N ASN A 173 16.28 8.11 -3.72
CA ASN A 173 17.59 7.47 -3.47
C ASN A 173 18.64 8.48 -2.98
N GLN A 174 18.51 9.74 -3.36
CA GLN A 174 19.35 10.83 -2.89
C GLN A 174 18.51 11.93 -2.25
N ARG A 175 17.65 11.58 -1.33
CA ARG A 175 16.64 12.42 -0.69
C ARG A 175 17.13 13.82 -0.29
N ARG A 176 18.36 13.95 0.23
CA ARG A 176 18.94 15.23 0.68
C ARG A 176 19.43 16.14 -0.45
N LYS A 177 19.46 15.64 -1.69
CA LYS A 177 19.87 16.39 -2.87
C LYS A 177 18.70 17.03 -3.59
N MET A 178 18.96 18.13 -4.31
CA MET A 178 17.99 18.71 -5.24
C MET A 178 17.71 17.72 -6.38
N LEU A 179 16.51 17.79 -6.99
CA LEU A 179 16.11 16.90 -8.06
C LEU A 179 17.08 16.92 -9.26
N ARG A 180 17.64 18.08 -9.63
CA ARG A 180 18.68 18.17 -10.67
C ARG A 180 19.91 17.29 -10.42
N SER A 181 20.20 17.00 -9.16
CA SER A 181 21.31 16.12 -8.76
C SER A 181 20.88 14.67 -8.56
N SER A 182 19.72 14.44 -7.93
CA SER A 182 19.21 13.08 -7.68
C SER A 182 18.75 12.38 -8.96
N LEU A 183 18.29 13.14 -9.96
CA LEU A 183 17.84 12.63 -11.25
C LEU A 183 18.90 12.70 -12.36
N LYS A 184 20.18 12.88 -12.02
CA LYS A 184 21.26 12.97 -13.03
C LYS A 184 21.33 11.75 -13.99
N SER A 185 20.92 10.57 -13.52
CA SER A 185 20.86 9.36 -14.35
C SER A 185 19.85 9.42 -15.49
N PHE A 186 18.98 10.40 -15.51
CA PHE A 186 18.05 10.69 -16.60
C PHE A 186 18.64 11.60 -17.68
N ASN A 187 19.93 11.96 -17.62
CA ASN A 187 20.62 12.79 -18.60
C ASN A 187 19.92 14.13 -18.90
N LEU A 188 19.48 14.81 -17.84
CA LEU A 188 18.74 16.06 -17.93
C LEU A 188 19.49 17.11 -18.75
N SER A 189 18.78 17.78 -19.68
CA SER A 189 19.31 18.93 -20.41
C SER A 189 19.61 20.10 -19.45
N ASN A 190 20.46 21.03 -19.87
CA ASN A 190 20.75 22.20 -19.03
C ASN A 190 19.49 23.06 -18.82
N SER A 191 18.65 23.20 -19.83
CA SER A 191 17.38 23.93 -19.72
C SER A 191 16.45 23.33 -18.67
N LEU A 192 16.31 22.00 -18.62
CA LEU A 192 15.52 21.33 -17.58
C LEU A 192 16.09 21.57 -16.17
N LYS A 193 17.41 21.50 -15.99
CA LYS A 193 18.05 21.68 -14.68
C LYS A 193 17.82 23.09 -14.08
N GLU A 194 17.55 24.08 -14.91
CA GLU A 194 17.29 25.47 -14.49
C GLU A 194 15.83 25.70 -14.07
N GLU A 195 14.92 24.82 -14.44
CA GLU A 195 13.53 24.94 -14.02
C GLU A 195 13.36 24.82 -12.50
N GLN A 196 12.47 25.63 -11.93
CA GLN A 196 12.25 25.74 -10.50
C GLN A 196 11.98 24.38 -9.82
N ILE A 197 11.27 23.45 -10.48
CA ILE A 197 10.96 22.15 -9.90
C ILE A 197 12.24 21.35 -9.62
N PHE A 198 13.28 21.46 -10.46
CA PHE A 198 14.55 20.73 -10.29
C PHE A 198 15.46 21.30 -9.19
N THR A 199 15.14 22.46 -8.63
CA THR A 199 15.83 23.03 -7.47
C THR A 199 15.26 22.50 -6.14
N LYS A 200 14.07 21.92 -6.16
CA LYS A 200 13.44 21.33 -4.97
C LYS A 200 14.09 19.99 -4.60
N ARG A 201 13.88 19.57 -3.35
CA ARG A 201 14.18 18.21 -2.88
C ARG A 201 12.95 17.31 -3.04
N PRO A 202 13.13 15.99 -3.20
CA PRO A 202 12.00 15.08 -3.45
C PRO A 202 10.90 15.14 -2.37
N GLU A 203 11.27 15.30 -1.09
CA GLU A 203 10.27 15.39 -0.01
C GLU A 203 9.39 16.65 -0.09
N GLN A 204 9.77 17.65 -0.86
CA GLN A 204 8.99 18.88 -1.04
C GLN A 204 7.91 18.76 -2.11
N LEU A 205 7.98 17.70 -2.94
CA LEU A 205 7.03 17.51 -4.05
C LEU A 205 5.79 16.74 -3.58
N SER A 206 4.63 17.29 -3.94
CA SER A 206 3.36 16.55 -3.88
C SER A 206 3.31 15.46 -4.96
N VAL A 207 2.37 14.53 -4.85
CA VAL A 207 2.09 13.53 -5.88
C VAL A 207 1.84 14.19 -7.24
N ARG A 208 1.05 15.27 -7.28
CA ARG A 208 0.77 16.02 -8.50
C ARG A 208 2.06 16.59 -9.13
N GLU A 209 2.96 17.12 -8.31
CA GLU A 209 4.24 17.64 -8.82
C GLU A 209 5.15 16.52 -9.33
N PHE A 210 5.12 15.32 -8.72
CA PHE A 210 5.81 14.15 -9.27
C PHE A 210 5.24 13.69 -10.62
N ILE A 211 3.92 13.76 -10.80
CA ILE A 211 3.27 13.47 -12.10
C ILE A 211 3.72 14.50 -13.14
N LEU A 212 3.70 15.80 -12.83
CA LEU A 212 4.19 16.86 -13.70
C LEU A 212 5.69 16.71 -14.05
N LEU A 213 6.51 16.34 -13.06
CA LEU A 213 7.92 16.05 -13.26
C LEU A 213 8.12 14.87 -14.23
N THR A 214 7.32 13.81 -14.06
CA THR A 214 7.38 12.65 -14.96
C THR A 214 6.98 13.02 -16.39
N GLN A 215 5.92 13.81 -16.57
CA GLN A 215 5.50 14.31 -17.88
C GLN A 215 6.62 15.10 -18.55
N LYS A 216 7.23 16.06 -17.83
CA LYS A 216 8.36 16.84 -18.35
C LYS A 216 9.53 15.97 -18.82
N LEU A 217 9.85 14.91 -18.08
CA LEU A 217 10.91 13.98 -18.47
C LEU A 217 10.52 13.21 -19.74
N ALA A 218 9.29 12.73 -19.84
CA ALA A 218 8.77 12.04 -21.02
C ALA A 218 8.79 12.94 -22.27
N ASP A 219 8.38 14.21 -22.15
CA ASP A 219 8.38 15.20 -23.24
C ASP A 219 9.80 15.49 -23.78
N HIS A 220 10.83 15.20 -22.99
CA HIS A 220 12.25 15.32 -23.37
C HIS A 220 12.88 13.99 -23.80
N GLY A 221 12.07 12.96 -24.07
CA GLY A 221 12.52 11.68 -24.62
C GLY A 221 13.18 10.74 -23.59
N ILE A 222 12.84 10.89 -22.32
CA ILE A 222 13.40 10.11 -21.19
C ILE A 222 12.47 8.99 -20.75
#